data_ce4063c03621c664bfc22cc7eeecb446
#
_entry.id   ce4063c03621c664bfc22cc7eeecb446
#
_cell.length_a   1.000
_cell.length_b   1.000
_cell.length_c   1.000
_cell.angle_alpha   90.00
_cell.angle_beta   90.00
_cell.angle_gamma   90.00
#
_symmetry.space_group_name_H-M   'P 1'
#
loop_
_entity.id
_entity.type
_entity.pdbx_description
1 polymer ?
#
loop_
_entity_poly.entity_id
_entity_poly.type
_entity_poly.pdbx_seq_one_letter_code
_entity_poly.pdbx_strand_id
1 'polypeptide(L)'
;MDIYLVAKLKKYDDFISCYNEGDEKKMYKGKSLLFYSLSNNDAESRYLITIFLINKGADVNVVNECGENLLHILLSRVNHNINQTVELCKKLIDGGVDINQIDEKGRV
;
A
#
# COMPACT_ATOMS: atom_id res chain seq x y z
N MET A 1 14.86 -10.52 7.50
CA MET A 1 13.61 -9.74 7.77
C MET A 1 12.56 -10.14 6.74
N ASP A 2 11.34 -10.34 7.18
CA ASP A 2 10.26 -10.72 6.28
C ASP A 2 9.92 -9.60 5.30
N ILE A 3 9.49 -9.97 4.08
CA ILE A 3 9.22 -9.00 3.01
C ILE A 3 8.23 -7.91 3.43
N TYR A 4 7.22 -8.25 4.24
CA TYR A 4 6.24 -7.25 4.67
C TYR A 4 6.85 -6.20 5.60
N LEU A 5 7.83 -6.57 6.43
CA LEU A 5 8.56 -5.61 7.26
C LEU A 5 9.49 -4.75 6.43
N VAL A 6 10.11 -5.33 5.40
CA VAL A 6 10.95 -4.57 4.48
C VAL A 6 10.09 -3.53 3.75
N ALA A 7 8.89 -3.92 3.30
CA ALA A 7 7.97 -3.00 2.63
C ALA A 7 7.59 -1.81 3.52
N LYS A 8 7.45 -2.06 4.82
CA LYS A 8 7.02 -1.04 5.78
C LYS A 8 8.16 -0.17 6.30
N LEU A 9 9.35 -0.75 6.48
CA LEU A 9 10.42 -0.11 7.26
C LEU A 9 11.66 0.25 6.46
N LYS A 10 11.84 -0.30 5.26
CA LYS A 10 13.07 -0.17 4.49
C LYS A 10 12.86 0.62 3.20
N LYS A 11 13.95 0.87 2.49
CA LYS A 11 13.93 1.59 1.22
C LYS A 11 13.54 0.66 0.08
N TYR A 12 13.18 1.27 -1.05
CA TYR A 12 12.78 0.55 -2.25
C TYR A 12 13.84 -0.49 -2.69
N ASP A 13 15.12 -0.12 -2.69
CA ASP A 13 16.19 -1.03 -3.12
C ASP A 13 16.24 -2.29 -2.24
N ASP A 14 16.05 -2.14 -0.95
CA ASP A 14 16.00 -3.27 -0.03
C ASP A 14 14.81 -4.17 -0.33
N PHE A 15 13.66 -3.56 -0.64
CA PHE A 15 12.46 -4.30 -1.00
C PHE A 15 12.68 -5.14 -2.25
N ILE A 16 13.23 -4.53 -3.29
CA ILE A 16 13.48 -5.23 -4.56
C ILE A 16 14.43 -6.40 -4.35
N SER A 17 15.43 -6.25 -3.49
CA SER A 17 16.38 -7.34 -3.17
C SER A 17 15.71 -8.53 -2.51
N CYS A 18 14.60 -8.32 -1.81
CA CYS A 18 13.88 -9.39 -1.07
C CYS A 18 12.68 -9.94 -1.84
N TYR A 19 12.21 -9.23 -2.85
CA TYR A 19 10.97 -9.58 -3.54
C TYR A 19 11.13 -10.85 -4.39
N ASN A 20 10.12 -11.75 -4.31
CA ASN A 20 10.02 -12.93 -5.17
C ASN A 20 8.68 -12.89 -5.90
N GLU A 21 8.66 -13.37 -7.14
CA GLU A 21 7.44 -13.44 -7.94
C GLU A 21 6.33 -14.16 -7.16
N GLY A 22 5.16 -13.53 -7.10
CA GLY A 22 4.02 -14.07 -6.37
C GLY A 22 3.82 -13.46 -4.99
N ASP A 23 4.82 -12.76 -4.44
CA ASP A 23 4.68 -12.11 -3.15
C ASP A 23 3.55 -11.09 -3.15
N GLU A 24 3.29 -10.45 -4.29
CA GLU A 24 2.23 -9.46 -4.44
C GLU A 24 0.83 -10.06 -4.25
N LYS A 25 0.69 -11.37 -4.31
CA LYS A 25 -0.59 -12.06 -4.17
C LYS A 25 -0.77 -12.73 -2.82
N LYS A 26 0.25 -12.71 -1.97
CA LYS A 26 0.21 -13.36 -0.66
C LYS A 26 -0.33 -12.42 0.40
N MET A 27 -0.88 -13.01 1.46
CA MET A 27 -1.32 -12.26 2.64
C MET A 27 -0.30 -12.46 3.75
N TYR A 28 -0.01 -11.39 4.47
CA TYR A 28 0.93 -11.40 5.59
C TYR A 28 0.20 -10.89 6.82
N LYS A 29 0.03 -11.76 7.81
CA LYS A 29 -0.72 -11.45 9.03
C LYS A 29 -2.12 -10.90 8.71
N GLY A 30 -2.77 -11.51 7.72
CA GLY A 30 -4.12 -11.15 7.31
C GLY A 30 -4.24 -9.92 6.43
N LYS A 31 -3.12 -9.35 5.97
CA LYS A 31 -3.11 -8.13 5.15
C LYS A 31 -2.30 -8.31 3.89
N SER A 32 -2.75 -7.66 2.83
CA SER A 32 -1.99 -7.56 1.58
C SER A 32 -0.69 -6.79 1.81
N LEU A 33 0.33 -7.10 1.02
CA LEU A 33 1.62 -6.41 1.07
C LEU A 33 1.46 -4.90 0.84
N LEU A 34 0.44 -4.48 0.10
CA LEU A 34 0.16 -3.05 -0.15
C LEU A 34 -0.14 -2.27 1.14
N PHE A 35 -0.74 -2.90 2.14
CA PHE A 35 -0.95 -2.23 3.42
C PHE A 35 0.38 -1.87 4.09
N TYR A 36 1.37 -2.72 3.94
CA TYR A 36 2.69 -2.48 4.51
C TYR A 36 3.45 -1.41 3.73
N SER A 37 3.40 -1.46 2.40
CA SER A 37 4.10 -0.47 1.57
C SER A 37 3.51 0.94 1.77
N LEU A 38 2.19 1.05 1.88
CA LEU A 38 1.53 2.34 2.10
C LEU A 38 1.74 2.85 3.52
N SER A 39 2.17 1.99 4.44
CA SER A 39 2.51 2.39 5.82
C SER A 39 3.98 2.81 5.96
N ASN A 40 4.77 2.77 4.89
CA ASN A 40 6.17 3.18 4.93
C ASN A 40 6.25 4.68 5.20
N ASN A 41 7.11 5.08 6.15
CA ASN A 41 7.28 6.49 6.51
C ASN A 41 8.12 7.28 5.51
N ASP A 42 8.90 6.59 4.67
CA ASP A 42 9.65 7.25 3.61
C ASP A 42 8.74 7.41 2.39
N ALA A 43 8.38 8.66 2.06
CA ALA A 43 7.41 8.94 1.01
C ALA A 43 7.84 8.38 -0.35
N GLU A 44 9.12 8.47 -0.70
CA GLU A 44 9.62 7.96 -1.97
C GLU A 44 9.53 6.43 -2.02
N SER A 45 9.97 5.74 -0.99
CA SER A 45 9.90 4.28 -0.95
C SER A 45 8.45 3.79 -0.92
N ARG A 46 7.58 4.48 -0.19
CA ARG A 46 6.14 4.22 -0.20
C ARG A 46 5.60 4.23 -1.62
N TYR A 47 5.92 5.28 -2.36
CA TYR A 47 5.48 5.44 -3.74
C TYR A 47 6.05 4.33 -4.63
N LEU A 48 7.37 4.15 -4.63
CA LEU A 48 8.04 3.22 -5.53
C LEU A 48 7.64 1.77 -5.26
N ILE A 49 7.58 1.35 -4.01
CA ILE A 49 7.20 -0.01 -3.66
C ILE A 49 5.74 -0.27 -4.05
N THR A 50 4.85 0.66 -3.75
CA THR A 50 3.42 0.51 -4.05
C THR A 50 3.19 0.44 -5.56
N ILE A 51 3.82 1.32 -6.35
CA ILE A 51 3.71 1.29 -7.81
C ILE A 51 4.24 -0.03 -8.36
N PHE A 52 5.37 -0.50 -7.83
CA PHE A 52 5.94 -1.79 -8.25
C PHE A 52 4.93 -2.93 -8.04
N LEU A 53 4.31 -2.98 -6.87
CA LEU A 53 3.35 -4.02 -6.53
C LEU A 53 2.09 -3.94 -7.41
N ILE A 54 1.59 -2.75 -7.67
CA ILE A 54 0.44 -2.54 -8.55
C ILE A 54 0.77 -3.01 -9.96
N ASN A 55 1.96 -2.69 -10.46
CA ASN A 55 2.40 -3.10 -11.79
C ASN A 55 2.57 -4.62 -11.89
N LYS A 56 2.82 -5.31 -10.79
CA LYS A 56 2.89 -6.76 -10.75
C LYS A 56 1.51 -7.42 -10.66
N GLY A 57 0.45 -6.64 -10.57
CA GLY A 57 -0.91 -7.15 -10.53
C GLY A 57 -1.48 -7.35 -9.14
N ALA A 58 -0.91 -6.70 -8.12
CA ALA A 58 -1.48 -6.77 -6.78
C ALA A 58 -2.90 -6.23 -6.77
N ASP A 59 -3.79 -6.91 -6.03
CA ASP A 59 -5.18 -6.50 -5.91
C ASP A 59 -5.28 -5.28 -5.00
N VAL A 60 -5.81 -4.17 -5.53
CA VAL A 60 -5.99 -2.93 -4.77
C VAL A 60 -7.33 -2.86 -4.05
N ASN A 61 -8.27 -3.78 -4.34
CA ASN A 61 -9.58 -3.83 -3.72
C ASN A 61 -9.58 -4.70 -2.46
N VAL A 62 -8.72 -4.34 -1.52
CA VAL A 62 -8.54 -5.09 -0.28
C VAL A 62 -8.85 -4.18 0.91
N VAL A 63 -9.27 -4.80 2.01
CA VAL A 63 -9.48 -4.10 3.28
C VAL A 63 -8.75 -4.86 4.38
N ASN A 64 -8.42 -4.15 5.45
CA ASN A 64 -7.84 -4.78 6.62
C ASN A 64 -8.94 -5.21 7.59
N GLU A 65 -8.56 -5.71 8.76
CA GLU A 65 -9.49 -6.18 9.78
C GLU A 65 -10.36 -5.07 10.37
N CYS A 66 -9.95 -3.80 10.21
CA CYS A 66 -10.74 -2.64 10.65
C CYS A 66 -11.67 -2.10 9.55
N GLY A 67 -11.72 -2.76 8.40
CA GLY A 67 -12.53 -2.29 7.27
C GLY A 67 -11.91 -1.13 6.49
N GLU A 68 -10.65 -0.80 6.77
CA GLU A 68 -9.96 0.28 6.06
C GLU A 68 -9.44 -0.22 4.72
N ASN A 69 -9.63 0.58 3.67
CA ASN A 69 -9.07 0.29 2.36
C ASN A 69 -7.70 0.97 2.21
N LEU A 70 -7.04 0.74 1.07
CA LEU A 70 -5.70 1.28 0.84
C LEU A 70 -5.69 2.82 0.81
N LEU A 71 -6.76 3.43 0.35
CA LEU A 71 -6.85 4.89 0.31
C LEU A 71 -6.88 5.48 1.72
N HIS A 72 -7.59 4.84 2.65
CA HIS A 72 -7.59 5.24 4.05
C HIS A 72 -6.17 5.22 4.63
N ILE A 73 -5.43 4.15 4.35
CA ILE A 73 -4.06 4.01 4.86
C ILE A 73 -3.15 5.10 4.28
N LEU A 74 -3.22 5.32 2.97
CA LEU A 74 -2.40 6.33 2.30
C LEU A 74 -2.67 7.72 2.87
N LEU A 75 -3.93 8.10 2.99
CA LEU A 75 -4.31 9.43 3.44
C LEU A 75 -4.08 9.66 4.94
N SER A 76 -3.88 8.59 5.71
CA SER A 76 -3.56 8.71 7.13
C SER A 76 -2.08 9.03 7.38
N ARG A 77 -1.24 8.98 6.36
CA ARG A 77 0.19 9.28 6.53
C ARG A 77 0.39 10.78 6.73
N VAL A 78 1.43 11.13 7.47
CA VAL A 78 1.72 12.53 7.80
C VAL A 78 2.82 13.12 6.92
N ASN A 79 3.55 12.30 6.21
CA ASN A 79 4.68 12.69 5.38
C ASN A 79 4.37 12.38 3.94
N HIS A 80 4.11 13.41 3.13
CA HIS A 80 3.69 13.25 1.74
C HIS A 80 4.55 14.05 0.78
N ASN A 81 4.89 13.42 -0.35
CA ASN A 81 5.19 14.13 -1.58
C ASN A 81 3.86 14.25 -2.31
N ILE A 82 3.36 15.48 -2.48
CA ILE A 82 2.01 15.70 -2.99
C ILE A 82 1.79 15.09 -4.37
N ASN A 83 2.75 15.27 -5.29
CA ASN A 83 2.61 14.72 -6.65
C ASN A 83 2.54 13.20 -6.63
N GLN A 84 3.40 12.56 -5.84
CA GLN A 84 3.41 11.10 -5.72
C GLN A 84 2.14 10.59 -5.03
N THR A 85 1.67 11.29 -4.01
CA THR A 85 0.44 10.89 -3.31
C THR A 85 -0.77 11.00 -4.23
N VAL A 86 -0.87 12.07 -5.03
CA VAL A 86 -1.96 12.22 -5.99
C VAL A 86 -1.93 11.10 -7.02
N GLU A 87 -0.76 10.74 -7.52
CA GLU A 87 -0.64 9.65 -8.49
C GLU A 87 -1.06 8.31 -7.88
N LEU A 88 -0.66 8.04 -6.64
CA LEU A 88 -1.10 6.81 -5.94
C LEU A 88 -2.61 6.79 -5.77
N CYS A 89 -3.21 7.91 -5.38
CA CYS A 89 -4.67 8.00 -5.25
C CYS A 89 -5.36 7.68 -6.56
N LYS A 90 -4.86 8.22 -7.67
CA LYS A 90 -5.43 7.96 -8.99
C LYS A 90 -5.35 6.47 -9.36
N LYS A 91 -4.21 5.84 -9.11
CA LYS A 91 -4.03 4.43 -9.43
C LYS A 91 -4.93 3.54 -8.58
N LEU A 92 -5.10 3.87 -7.30
CA LEU A 92 -6.00 3.12 -6.43
C LEU A 92 -7.44 3.25 -6.87
N ILE A 93 -7.89 4.46 -7.18
CA ILE A 93 -9.25 4.71 -7.63
C ILE A 93 -9.50 4.05 -8.99
N ASP A 94 -8.55 4.13 -9.92
CA ASP A 94 -8.66 3.48 -11.23
C ASP A 94 -8.71 1.95 -11.09
N GLY A 95 -8.08 1.40 -10.07
CA GLY A 95 -8.12 -0.03 -9.76
C GLY A 95 -9.41 -0.46 -9.05
N GLY A 96 -10.31 0.47 -8.73
CA GLY A 96 -11.61 0.15 -8.16
C GLY A 96 -11.76 0.42 -6.67
N VAL A 97 -10.77 1.06 -6.02
CA VAL A 97 -10.88 1.42 -4.61
C VAL A 97 -11.99 2.45 -4.43
N ASP A 98 -12.93 2.17 -3.52
CA ASP A 98 -14.06 3.04 -3.28
C ASP A 98 -13.68 4.17 -2.33
N ILE A 99 -13.70 5.41 -2.83
CA ILE A 99 -13.37 6.59 -2.04
C ILE A 99 -14.45 6.92 -1.01
N ASN A 100 -15.62 6.33 -1.15
CA ASN A 100 -16.75 6.55 -0.24
C ASN A 100 -16.90 5.43 0.78
N GLN A 101 -16.00 4.46 0.77
CA GLN A 101 -16.05 3.35 1.73
C GLN A 101 -15.87 3.88 3.16
N ILE A 102 -16.73 3.41 4.06
CA ILE A 102 -16.68 3.79 5.47
C ILE A 102 -16.09 2.62 6.25
N ASP A 103 -15.06 2.85 7.05
CA ASP A 103 -14.45 1.82 7.88
C ASP A 103 -15.28 1.55 9.14
N GLU A 104 -14.85 0.62 10.00
CA GLU A 104 -15.56 0.25 11.21
C GLU A 104 -15.75 1.41 12.19
N LYS A 105 -14.93 2.45 12.07
CA LYS A 105 -14.99 3.65 12.91
C LYS A 105 -15.84 4.75 12.28
N GLY A 106 -16.47 4.49 11.14
CA GLY A 106 -17.29 5.47 10.44
C GLY A 106 -16.52 6.51 9.66
N ARG A 107 -15.24 6.30 9.41
CA ARG A 107 -14.41 7.23 8.61
C ARG A 107 -14.52 6.90 7.13
N VAL A 108 -14.43 7.93 6.33
CA VAL A 108 -14.48 7.80 4.89
C VAL A 108 -13.12 8.03 4.29
#